data_9ad37fc672295970ef436c71c6804139
#
_entry.id   9ad37fc672295970ef436c71c6804139
#
_cell.length_a   1.000
_cell.length_b   1.000
_cell.length_c   1.000
_cell.angle_alpha   90.00
_cell.angle_beta   90.00
_cell.angle_gamma   90.00
#
_symmetry.space_group_name_H-M   'P 1'
#
loop_
_entity.id
_entity.type
_entity.pdbx_description
1 polymer ?
#
loop_
_entity_poly.entity_id
_entity_poly.type
_entity_poly.pdbx_seq_one_letter_code
_entity_poly.pdbx_strand_id
1 'polypeptide(L)'
;MPVIEIVPQLQSVLEGLGGETLSQKIALLLSNELRRYLEECEKEILELEIEYGMDYQRFKERLESGELGDEFSYPLEKDAMRWEDLAVEKKHWLERVRIIEGFTR
;
A
#
# COMPACT_ATOMS: atom_id res chain seq x y z
N MET A 1 9.04 -27.34 -4.57
CA MET A 1 9.11 -26.03 -3.93
C MET A 1 10.22 -25.20 -4.53
N PRO A 2 10.00 -23.91 -4.79
CA PRO A 2 11.10 -23.06 -5.22
C PRO A 2 12.14 -22.95 -4.11
N VAL A 3 13.41 -23.01 -4.49
CA VAL A 3 14.53 -22.84 -3.58
C VAL A 3 15.11 -21.45 -3.85
N ILE A 4 15.29 -20.67 -2.80
CA ILE A 4 15.93 -19.35 -2.89
C ILE A 4 17.40 -19.55 -2.59
N GLU A 5 18.25 -19.26 -3.57
CA GLU A 5 19.70 -19.24 -3.37
C GLU A 5 20.12 -17.85 -2.92
N ILE A 6 20.83 -17.82 -1.80
CA ILE A 6 21.33 -16.55 -1.24
C ILE A 6 22.85 -16.60 -1.26
N VAL A 7 23.46 -15.62 -1.92
CA VAL A 7 24.92 -15.52 -1.94
C VAL A 7 25.48 -15.35 -0.53
N PRO A 8 26.69 -15.89 -0.24
CA PRO A 8 27.23 -15.86 1.13
C PRO A 8 27.33 -14.49 1.76
N GLN A 9 27.60 -13.45 0.99
CA GLN A 9 27.70 -12.09 1.49
C GLN A 9 26.36 -11.59 2.04
N LEU A 10 25.26 -11.90 1.35
CA LEU A 10 23.93 -11.52 1.81
C LEU A 10 23.47 -12.40 2.99
N GLN A 11 23.84 -13.67 2.98
CA GLN A 11 23.53 -14.57 4.08
C GLN A 11 24.16 -14.09 5.39
N SER A 12 25.42 -13.64 5.33
CA SER A 12 26.12 -13.07 6.48
C SER A 12 25.36 -11.87 7.08
N VAL A 13 24.85 -10.99 6.24
CA VAL A 13 24.06 -9.84 6.67
C VAL A 13 22.73 -10.30 7.30
N LEU A 14 22.07 -11.27 6.66
CA LEU A 14 20.80 -11.80 7.17
C LEU A 14 20.94 -12.44 8.56
N GLU A 15 22.04 -13.11 8.83
CA GLU A 15 22.30 -13.73 10.13
C GLU A 15 22.32 -12.72 11.27
N GLY A 16 22.67 -11.46 11.02
CA GLY A 16 22.66 -10.39 11.98
C GLY A 16 21.31 -9.73 12.21
N LEU A 17 20.29 -10.10 11.44
CA LEU A 17 18.96 -9.51 11.55
C LEU A 17 18.03 -10.34 12.43
N GLY A 18 16.93 -9.73 12.89
CA GLY A 18 15.92 -10.39 13.70
C GLY A 18 15.25 -11.57 13.02
N GLY A 19 14.75 -12.50 13.82
CA GLY A 19 14.13 -13.75 13.37
C GLY A 19 15.04 -14.96 13.57
N GLU A 20 14.45 -16.10 13.84
CA GLU A 20 15.19 -17.35 14.10
C GLU A 20 15.51 -18.11 12.82
N THR A 21 14.58 -18.09 11.86
CA THR A 21 14.72 -18.81 10.59
C THR A 21 14.94 -17.82 9.45
N LEU A 22 15.44 -18.32 8.33
CA LEU A 22 15.58 -17.52 7.11
C LEU A 22 14.23 -16.97 6.66
N SER A 23 13.19 -17.80 6.70
CA SER A 23 11.83 -17.39 6.32
C SER A 23 11.33 -16.24 7.20
N GLN A 24 11.57 -16.30 8.51
CA GLN A 24 11.19 -15.23 9.43
C GLN A 24 11.96 -13.94 9.15
N LYS A 25 13.25 -14.03 8.88
CA LYS A 25 14.08 -12.86 8.54
C LYS A 25 13.58 -12.18 7.27
N ILE A 26 13.29 -12.96 6.25
CA ILE A 26 12.75 -12.45 4.98
C ILE A 26 11.37 -11.84 5.21
N ALA A 27 10.51 -12.49 5.98
CA ALA A 27 9.18 -11.98 6.29
C ALA A 27 9.23 -10.62 7.01
N LEU A 28 10.16 -10.45 7.94
CA LEU A 28 10.35 -9.16 8.63
C LEU A 28 10.78 -8.05 7.68
N LEU A 29 11.71 -8.34 6.78
CA LEU A 29 12.16 -7.37 5.77
C LEU A 29 11.03 -6.99 4.82
N LEU A 30 10.27 -7.98 4.34
CA LEU A 30 9.12 -7.75 3.47
C LEU A 30 8.04 -6.96 4.19
N SER A 31 7.78 -7.28 5.47
CA SER A 31 6.80 -6.56 6.28
C SER A 31 7.13 -5.07 6.35
N ASN A 32 8.39 -4.73 6.61
CA ASN A 32 8.83 -3.35 6.69
C ASN A 32 8.62 -2.61 5.35
N GLU A 33 8.97 -3.25 4.24
CA GLU A 33 8.82 -2.66 2.91
C GLU A 33 7.35 -2.50 2.53
N LEU A 34 6.51 -3.50 2.80
CA LEU A 34 5.08 -3.45 2.52
C LEU A 34 4.38 -2.37 3.34
N ARG A 35 4.76 -2.22 4.61
CA ARG A 35 4.21 -1.17 5.46
C ARG A 35 4.58 0.22 4.96
N ARG A 36 5.78 0.37 4.44
CA ARG A 36 6.22 1.63 3.83
C ARG A 36 5.35 2.01 2.63
N TYR A 37 5.10 1.07 1.73
CA TYR A 37 4.20 1.31 0.59
C TYR A 37 2.78 1.62 1.03
N LEU A 38 2.29 0.92 2.04
CA LEU A 38 0.95 1.17 2.59
C LEU A 38 0.85 2.57 3.19
N GLU A 39 1.86 3.00 3.95
CA GLU A 39 1.90 4.34 4.53
C GLU A 39 1.94 5.43 3.46
N GLU A 40 2.71 5.26 2.40
CA GLU A 40 2.74 6.20 1.28
C GLU A 40 1.36 6.31 0.60
N CYS A 41 0.71 5.17 0.40
CA CYS A 41 -0.63 5.12 -0.17
C CYS A 41 -1.65 5.84 0.72
N GLU A 42 -1.64 5.57 2.02
CA GLU A 42 -2.52 6.21 3.00
C GLU A 42 -2.28 7.72 3.10
N LYS A 43 -1.02 8.15 2.97
CA LYS A 43 -0.66 9.56 2.96
C LYS A 43 -1.28 10.30 1.78
N GLU A 44 -1.19 9.73 0.57
CA GLU A 44 -1.79 10.34 -0.62
C GLU A 44 -3.31 10.37 -0.53
N ILE A 45 -3.92 9.31 0.01
CA ILE A 45 -5.37 9.26 0.24
C ILE A 45 -5.77 10.38 1.22
N LEU A 46 -5.02 10.54 2.30
CA LEU A 46 -5.29 11.60 3.28
C LEU A 46 -5.20 12.99 2.66
N GLU A 47 -4.22 13.22 1.79
CA GLU A 47 -4.08 14.48 1.08
C GLU A 47 -5.32 14.80 0.24
N LEU A 48 -5.87 13.79 -0.45
CA LEU A 48 -7.11 13.95 -1.22
C LEU A 48 -8.32 14.18 -0.32
N GLU A 49 -8.41 13.46 0.81
CA GLU A 49 -9.49 13.65 1.78
C GLU A 49 -9.49 15.08 2.34
N ILE A 50 -8.30 15.62 2.63
CA ILE A 50 -8.15 16.99 3.11
C ILE A 50 -8.54 18.00 2.02
N GLU A 51 -8.09 17.78 0.79
CA GLU A 51 -8.38 18.67 -0.33
C GLU A 51 -9.88 18.79 -0.60
N TYR A 52 -10.60 17.67 -0.58
CA TYR A 52 -12.03 17.63 -0.88
C TYR A 52 -12.92 17.66 0.36
N GLY A 53 -12.36 17.50 1.54
CA GLY A 53 -13.11 17.53 2.80
C GLY A 53 -14.06 16.35 2.99
N MET A 54 -13.77 15.21 2.38
CA MET A 54 -14.62 14.02 2.42
C MET A 54 -13.84 12.75 2.13
N ASP A 55 -14.41 11.58 2.43
CA ASP A 55 -13.83 10.30 2.04
C ASP A 55 -14.10 9.98 0.57
N TYR A 56 -13.47 8.91 0.05
CA TYR A 56 -13.59 8.53 -1.35
C TYR A 56 -15.03 8.16 -1.74
N GLN A 57 -15.74 7.45 -0.88
CA GLN A 57 -17.11 7.03 -1.18
C GLN A 57 -18.02 8.24 -1.39
N ARG A 58 -17.90 9.23 -0.53
CA ARG A 58 -18.69 10.46 -0.63
C ARG A 58 -18.26 11.30 -1.83
N PHE A 59 -16.97 11.37 -2.08
CA PHE A 59 -16.42 12.04 -3.26
C PHE A 59 -17.00 11.44 -4.54
N LYS A 60 -16.99 10.12 -4.64
CA LYS A 60 -17.52 9.40 -5.80
C LYS A 60 -19.00 9.67 -6.02
N GLU A 61 -19.79 9.63 -4.95
CA GLU A 61 -21.23 9.92 -5.02
C GLU A 61 -21.50 11.33 -5.51
N ARG A 62 -20.78 12.30 -5.00
CA ARG A 62 -20.95 13.71 -5.39
C ARG A 62 -20.42 13.99 -6.79
N LEU A 63 -19.39 13.30 -7.21
CA LEU A 63 -18.85 13.38 -8.56
C LEU A 63 -19.91 12.91 -9.58
N GLU A 64 -20.48 11.75 -9.34
CA GLU A 64 -21.50 11.14 -10.19
C GLU A 64 -22.80 11.96 -10.25
N SER A 65 -23.15 12.65 -9.15
CA SER A 65 -24.33 13.50 -9.09
C SER A 65 -24.15 14.88 -9.73
N GLY A 66 -22.91 15.23 -10.08
CA GLY A 66 -22.59 16.54 -10.66
C GLY A 66 -22.41 17.66 -9.64
N GLU A 67 -22.49 17.38 -8.32
CA GLU A 67 -22.33 18.41 -7.28
C GLU A 67 -20.95 19.05 -7.28
N LEU A 68 -19.91 18.36 -7.77
CA LEU A 68 -18.55 18.86 -7.83
C LEU A 68 -18.23 19.57 -9.15
N GLY A 69 -19.21 19.67 -10.06
CA GLY A 69 -19.05 20.24 -11.38
C GLY A 69 -18.94 19.17 -12.44
N ASP A 70 -18.29 19.50 -13.57
CA ASP A 70 -18.09 18.56 -14.66
C ASP A 70 -17.10 17.46 -14.23
N GLU A 71 -17.57 16.23 -14.12
CA GLU A 71 -16.76 15.07 -13.75
C GLU A 71 -15.62 14.78 -14.74
N PHE A 72 -15.72 15.30 -15.96
CA PHE A 72 -14.70 15.14 -17.00
C PHE A 72 -13.72 16.32 -17.07
N SER A 73 -13.85 17.33 -16.21
CA SER A 73 -12.86 18.41 -16.12
C SER A 73 -11.51 17.84 -15.69
N TYR A 74 -10.43 18.33 -16.29
CA TYR A 74 -9.10 17.74 -16.11
C TYR A 74 -8.66 17.55 -14.65
N PRO A 75 -8.70 18.58 -13.79
CA PRO A 75 -8.25 18.39 -12.40
C PRO A 75 -9.09 17.38 -11.63
N LEU A 76 -10.40 17.41 -11.83
CA LEU A 76 -11.34 16.56 -11.11
C LEU A 76 -11.24 15.10 -11.58
N GLU A 77 -11.17 14.89 -12.87
CA GLU A 77 -11.00 13.55 -13.46
C GLU A 77 -9.67 12.93 -13.02
N LYS A 78 -8.60 13.69 -13.05
CA LYS A 78 -7.28 13.23 -12.61
C LYS A 78 -7.29 12.76 -11.16
N ASP A 79 -7.86 13.56 -10.26
CA ASP A 79 -7.94 13.24 -8.84
C ASP A 79 -8.85 12.03 -8.59
N ALA A 80 -9.96 11.93 -9.33
CA ALA A 80 -10.86 10.78 -9.23
C ALA A 80 -10.16 9.48 -9.61
N MET A 81 -9.43 9.48 -10.72
CA MET A 81 -8.68 8.33 -11.19
C MET A 81 -7.56 7.95 -10.21
N ARG A 82 -6.81 8.94 -9.73
CA ARG A 82 -5.74 8.70 -8.76
C ARG A 82 -6.28 8.14 -7.45
N TRP A 83 -7.38 8.68 -6.96
CA TRP A 83 -8.00 8.23 -5.72
C TRP A 83 -8.51 6.78 -5.85
N GLU A 84 -9.12 6.44 -6.96
CA GLU A 84 -9.56 5.07 -7.26
C GLU A 84 -8.36 4.11 -7.25
N ASP A 85 -7.28 4.47 -7.94
CA ASP A 85 -6.07 3.66 -7.98
C ASP A 85 -5.47 3.46 -6.59
N LEU A 86 -5.44 4.51 -5.78
CA LEU A 86 -4.93 4.45 -4.40
C LEU A 86 -5.78 3.53 -3.52
N ALA A 87 -7.10 3.54 -3.69
CA ALA A 87 -7.99 2.65 -2.95
C ALA A 87 -7.72 1.17 -3.28
N VAL A 88 -7.47 0.87 -4.56
CA VAL A 88 -7.11 -0.47 -5.02
C VAL A 88 -5.73 -0.87 -4.50
N GLU A 89 -4.74 0.00 -4.63
CA GLU A 89 -3.39 -0.23 -4.12
C GLU A 89 -3.38 -0.52 -2.62
N LYS A 90 -4.09 0.28 -1.84
CA LYS A 90 -4.19 0.10 -0.40
C LYS A 90 -4.72 -1.29 -0.05
N LYS A 91 -5.76 -1.73 -0.73
CA LYS A 91 -6.33 -3.07 -0.52
C LYS A 91 -5.31 -4.16 -0.79
N HIS A 92 -4.54 -4.05 -1.88
CA HIS A 92 -3.48 -5.01 -2.21
C HIS A 92 -2.38 -5.05 -1.17
N TRP A 93 -1.92 -3.90 -0.70
CA TRP A 93 -0.87 -3.84 0.32
C TRP A 93 -1.34 -4.41 1.65
N LEU A 94 -2.59 -4.13 2.05
CA LEU A 94 -3.17 -4.69 3.27
C LEU A 94 -3.26 -6.22 3.22
N GLU A 95 -3.67 -6.77 2.10
CA GLU A 95 -3.75 -8.22 1.93
C GLU A 95 -2.37 -8.88 2.07
N ARG A 96 -1.34 -8.28 1.45
CA ARG A 96 0.03 -8.77 1.54
C ARG A 96 0.62 -8.66 2.95
N VAL A 97 0.33 -7.57 3.63
CA VAL A 97 0.75 -7.38 5.04
C VAL A 97 0.14 -8.48 5.91
N ARG A 98 -1.13 -8.81 5.72
CA ARG A 98 -1.79 -9.88 6.47
C ARG A 98 -1.14 -11.24 6.24
N ILE A 99 -0.76 -11.53 5.00
CA ILE A 99 -0.06 -12.78 4.67
C ILE A 99 1.28 -12.84 5.41
N ILE A 100 2.05 -11.76 5.37
CA ILE A 100 3.37 -11.69 6.00
C ILE A 100 3.27 -11.76 7.52
N GLU A 101 2.28 -11.14 8.14
CA GLU A 101 2.08 -11.19 9.58
C GLU A 101 1.94 -12.63 10.12
N GLY A 102 1.42 -13.55 9.31
CA GLY A 102 1.37 -14.97 9.65
C GLY A 102 2.75 -15.60 9.85
N PHE A 103 3.79 -15.04 9.25
CA PHE A 103 5.17 -15.53 9.35
C PHE A 103 6.00 -14.83 10.43
N THR A 104 5.52 -13.72 10.97
CA THR A 104 6.28 -12.91 11.94
C THR A 104 5.77 -13.08 13.38
N ARG A 105 4.74 -13.86 13.56
CA ARG A 105 4.16 -14.16 14.88
C ARG A 105 4.83 -15.35 15.52
#